data_379f70f66ddeed3aa86feda3c56f8384
#
_entry.id   379f70f66ddeed3aa86feda3c56f8384
#
_cell.length_a   1.000
_cell.length_b   1.000
_cell.length_c   1.000
_cell.angle_alpha   90.00
_cell.angle_beta   90.00
_cell.angle_gamma   90.00
#
_symmetry.space_group_name_H-M   'P 1'
#
loop_
_entity.id
_entity.type
_entity.pdbx_description
1 polymer ?
#
loop_
_entity_poly.entity_id
_entity_poly.type
_entity_poly.pdbx_seq_one_letter_code
_entity_poly.pdbx_strand_id
1 'polypeptide(L)'
;MKKFLTLLVMLIALVSVASCGPTPQSDEILDPSQIDTSKETVVTFYHANGANLQVVIQDIIDRFEEEMYKQYGVRVTVEQTSQGDYDTLRQTIASSIAAGNQPTVAQTYPDHVSLYLEGEAVKALDAYIEHAEYGLEGEESDSYGFIDRFWAEGSIYDKEGTIYSIPFNKSTEVLFYNKNLFDKYGWEVPATWDDVIEICEAWKQTTEYQNAKNEGKKVGGIGIDSEANFFITLIQQWGGQYTGFDANGKGAYLFDNPQAKAALNWLVQEFNKGNTVTSTHLGTNYCSDAFKAVQLPMTIGSSAGASYNVPTDGSFVTGVAPYPQVAGASEDEKQVIQQGTNITLFECRDKQEELFGWLFMKYLTNYESALDWTLRTAYFPTRKDVAASDEYQKYISQILYDEEGNPQLGENGQPVKEYDAIKEVCVIGLAQSPYFYTSVAFPGSAKARTEGELIIQEILYNQETYSVDKAIADALAALKND
;
A
#
# COMPACT_ATOMS: atom_id res chain seq x y z
N MET A 1 0.14 -57.57 70.30
CA MET A 1 -0.91 -56.77 69.70
C MET A 1 -0.73 -55.32 70.06
N LYS A 2 0.04 -54.60 69.27
CA LYS A 2 0.16 -53.13 69.37
C LYS A 2 0.16 -52.61 67.94
N LYS A 3 -0.87 -51.80 67.60
CA LYS A 3 -1.04 -51.12 66.31
C LYS A 3 -0.08 -49.93 66.26
N PHE A 4 0.85 -49.92 65.33
CA PHE A 4 1.62 -48.75 65.02
C PHE A 4 0.88 -47.94 63.95
N LEU A 5 0.47 -46.74 64.30
CA LEU A 5 -0.18 -45.78 63.46
C LEU A 5 0.95 -44.91 62.91
N THR A 6 1.30 -45.08 61.63
CA THR A 6 2.33 -44.24 60.95
C THR A 6 1.59 -43.05 60.34
N LEU A 7 1.85 -41.87 60.89
CA LEU A 7 1.34 -40.58 60.43
C LEU A 7 2.22 -40.14 59.24
N LEU A 8 1.69 -40.20 58.02
CA LEU A 8 2.32 -39.70 56.81
C LEU A 8 2.00 -38.20 56.67
N VAL A 9 2.98 -37.36 57.00
CA VAL A 9 2.89 -35.91 56.77
C VAL A 9 3.15 -35.64 55.29
N MET A 10 2.10 -35.38 54.53
CA MET A 10 2.21 -34.89 53.16
C MET A 10 2.59 -33.39 53.20
N LEU A 11 3.82 -33.08 52.84
CA LEU A 11 4.30 -31.73 52.63
C LEU A 11 3.79 -31.31 51.23
N ILE A 12 2.69 -30.56 51.17
CA ILE A 12 2.26 -29.92 49.95
C ILE A 12 3.14 -28.72 49.71
N ALA A 13 4.14 -28.86 48.82
CA ALA A 13 4.86 -27.75 48.24
C ALA A 13 3.90 -26.99 47.30
N LEU A 14 3.40 -25.85 47.77
CA LEU A 14 2.76 -24.88 46.87
C LEU A 14 3.84 -24.34 45.95
N VAL A 15 3.94 -24.90 44.75
CA VAL A 15 4.60 -24.23 43.64
C VAL A 15 3.66 -23.11 43.22
N SER A 16 3.94 -21.89 43.67
CA SER A 16 3.37 -20.70 43.10
C SER A 16 3.86 -20.63 41.67
N VAL A 17 3.02 -21.07 40.74
CA VAL A 17 3.18 -20.69 39.33
C VAL A 17 2.94 -19.21 39.30
N ALA A 18 4.05 -18.44 39.29
CA ALA A 18 3.98 -17.05 38.90
C ALA A 18 3.46 -17.08 37.47
N SER A 19 2.19 -16.74 37.30
CA SER A 19 1.63 -16.35 36.03
C SER A 19 2.45 -15.14 35.57
N CYS A 20 3.36 -15.35 34.63
CA CYS A 20 3.88 -14.27 33.82
C CYS A 20 2.73 -13.82 32.91
N GLY A 21 1.81 -13.03 33.46
CA GLY A 21 1.03 -12.12 32.65
C GLY A 21 1.99 -11.12 32.04
N PRO A 22 1.70 -10.55 30.88
CA PRO A 22 2.52 -9.50 30.31
C PRO A 22 2.68 -8.41 31.38
N THR A 23 3.93 -8.09 31.69
CA THR A 23 4.25 -6.93 32.54
C THR A 23 3.65 -5.72 31.83
N PRO A 24 2.92 -4.83 32.51
CA PRO A 24 2.49 -3.59 31.90
C PRO A 24 3.75 -2.91 31.32
N GLN A 25 3.78 -2.79 29.99
CA GLN A 25 4.89 -2.14 29.32
C GLN A 25 4.88 -0.67 29.74
N SER A 26 6.03 -0.15 30.17
CA SER A 26 6.15 1.26 30.52
C SER A 26 6.14 2.07 29.23
N ASP A 27 5.29 3.09 29.14
CA ASP A 27 5.31 4.09 28.07
C ASP A 27 6.57 5.00 28.13
N GLU A 28 7.52 4.65 29.00
CA GLU A 28 8.74 5.42 29.24
C GLU A 28 9.69 5.28 28.04
N ILE A 29 9.91 6.39 27.35
CA ILE A 29 10.94 6.53 26.32
C ILE A 29 12.29 6.65 27.02
N LEU A 30 13.30 5.98 26.48
CA LEU A 30 14.65 6.00 27.04
C LEU A 30 15.24 7.41 27.03
N ASP A 31 15.64 7.92 28.20
CA ASP A 31 16.33 9.22 28.30
C ASP A 31 17.71 9.15 27.61
N PRO A 32 18.16 10.21 26.91
CA PRO A 32 19.47 10.24 26.26
C PRO A 32 20.63 9.86 27.14
N SER A 33 20.57 10.21 28.45
CA SER A 33 21.61 9.85 29.42
C SER A 33 21.67 8.36 29.79
N GLN A 34 20.62 7.61 29.42
CA GLN A 34 20.48 6.17 29.67
C GLN A 34 20.97 5.32 28.49
N ILE A 35 21.29 5.94 27.35
CA ILE A 35 21.81 5.24 26.18
C ILE A 35 23.14 4.58 26.50
N ASP A 36 23.21 3.26 26.36
CA ASP A 36 24.43 2.48 26.57
C ASP A 36 25.28 2.46 25.28
N THR A 37 26.28 3.31 25.21
CA THR A 37 27.20 3.41 24.08
C THR A 37 28.16 2.22 23.93
N SER A 38 28.25 1.36 24.95
CA SER A 38 29.08 0.15 24.91
C SER A 38 28.36 -1.04 24.24
N LYS A 39 27.05 -0.95 24.09
CA LYS A 39 26.18 -1.98 23.53
C LYS A 39 25.95 -1.72 22.05
N GLU A 40 26.13 -2.74 21.22
CA GLU A 40 25.64 -2.75 19.87
C GLU A 40 24.10 -2.93 19.88
N THR A 41 23.41 -2.10 19.13
CA THR A 41 21.95 -2.13 19.03
C THR A 41 21.54 -2.64 17.64
N VAL A 42 20.78 -3.73 17.61
CA VAL A 42 20.25 -4.28 16.37
C VAL A 42 18.80 -3.86 16.23
N VAL A 43 18.45 -3.27 15.10
CA VAL A 43 17.07 -2.93 14.68
C VAL A 43 16.70 -3.86 13.53
N THR A 44 15.68 -4.69 13.70
CA THR A 44 15.20 -5.55 12.63
C THR A 44 14.11 -4.83 11.83
N PHE A 45 14.24 -4.82 10.49
CA PHE A 45 13.29 -4.19 9.59
C PHE A 45 12.72 -5.21 8.59
N TYR A 46 11.42 -5.55 8.76
CA TYR A 46 10.71 -6.46 7.85
C TYR A 46 9.92 -5.69 6.81
N HIS A 47 10.02 -6.12 5.55
CA HIS A 47 9.36 -5.46 4.42
C HIS A 47 9.04 -6.44 3.28
N ALA A 48 8.32 -5.97 2.25
CA ALA A 48 8.00 -6.73 1.04
C ALA A 48 8.65 -6.16 -0.24
N ASN A 49 9.70 -5.33 -0.08
CA ASN A 49 10.35 -4.68 -1.21
C ASN A 49 11.19 -5.67 -2.03
N GLY A 50 11.08 -5.58 -3.36
CA GLY A 50 11.92 -6.32 -4.30
C GLY A 50 13.38 -5.83 -4.31
N ALA A 51 14.27 -6.60 -4.96
CA ALA A 51 15.71 -6.40 -4.91
C ALA A 51 16.18 -4.97 -5.24
N ASN A 52 15.58 -4.35 -6.26
CA ASN A 52 15.96 -2.97 -6.65
C ASN A 52 15.64 -1.95 -5.56
N LEU A 53 14.52 -2.12 -4.86
CA LEU A 53 14.12 -1.24 -3.76
C LEU A 53 14.98 -1.48 -2.50
N GLN A 54 15.39 -2.72 -2.27
CA GLN A 54 16.29 -3.08 -1.16
C GLN A 54 17.63 -2.35 -1.25
N VAL A 55 18.15 -2.10 -2.46
CA VAL A 55 19.38 -1.32 -2.65
C VAL A 55 19.18 0.13 -2.16
N VAL A 56 18.04 0.75 -2.49
CA VAL A 56 17.74 2.11 -2.03
C VAL A 56 17.61 2.18 -0.52
N ILE A 57 16.92 1.18 0.07
CA ILE A 57 16.80 1.07 1.54
C ILE A 57 18.17 0.89 2.18
N GLN A 58 19.05 0.06 1.60
CA GLN A 58 20.38 -0.17 2.16
C GLN A 58 21.22 1.12 2.19
N ASP A 59 21.17 1.90 1.10
CA ASP A 59 21.88 3.19 1.06
C ASP A 59 21.37 4.16 2.16
N ILE A 60 20.06 4.12 2.47
CA ILE A 60 19.49 4.92 3.56
C ILE A 60 19.92 4.36 4.93
N ILE A 61 19.92 3.04 5.08
CA ILE A 61 20.39 2.36 6.32
C ILE A 61 21.84 2.72 6.61
N ASP A 62 22.72 2.63 5.61
CA ASP A 62 24.16 2.92 5.79
C ASP A 62 24.36 4.36 6.29
N ARG A 63 23.62 5.33 5.76
CA ARG A 63 23.64 6.73 6.21
C ARG A 63 23.08 6.88 7.63
N PHE A 64 22.00 6.18 7.95
CA PHE A 64 21.41 6.19 9.29
C PHE A 64 22.40 5.64 10.35
N GLU A 65 23.02 4.51 10.09
CA GLU A 65 23.98 3.89 11.02
C GLU A 65 25.17 4.81 11.28
N GLU A 66 25.69 5.46 10.24
CA GLU A 66 26.76 6.45 10.37
C GLU A 66 26.33 7.67 11.22
N GLU A 67 25.09 8.16 10.99
CA GLU A 67 24.54 9.30 11.73
C GLU A 67 24.33 8.98 13.21
N MET A 68 23.78 7.80 13.53
CA MET A 68 23.58 7.36 14.92
C MET A 68 24.91 7.23 15.68
N TYR A 69 25.94 6.73 15.01
CA TYR A 69 27.28 6.68 15.61
C TYR A 69 27.85 8.08 15.86
N LYS A 70 27.66 9.03 14.94
CA LYS A 70 28.12 10.42 15.12
C LYS A 70 27.37 11.14 16.23
N GLN A 71 26.06 10.96 16.31
CA GLN A 71 25.19 11.71 17.22
C GLN A 71 25.21 11.15 18.64
N TYR A 72 25.11 9.83 18.79
CA TYR A 72 24.95 9.16 20.08
C TYR A 72 26.15 8.32 20.50
N GLY A 73 27.12 8.09 19.62
CA GLY A 73 28.26 7.19 19.89
C GLY A 73 27.87 5.71 19.96
N VAL A 74 26.66 5.35 19.52
CA VAL A 74 26.15 3.98 19.52
C VAL A 74 26.39 3.34 18.18
N ARG A 75 26.87 2.11 18.17
CA ARG A 75 26.88 1.29 16.98
C ARG A 75 25.49 0.65 16.79
N VAL A 76 24.77 1.14 15.80
CA VAL A 76 23.47 0.58 15.38
C VAL A 76 23.67 -0.25 14.14
N THR A 77 22.99 -1.38 14.05
CA THR A 77 22.90 -2.22 12.84
C THR A 77 21.44 -2.43 12.50
N VAL A 78 21.02 -2.05 11.29
CA VAL A 78 19.66 -2.29 10.81
C VAL A 78 19.65 -3.51 9.90
N GLU A 79 19.05 -4.59 10.36
CA GLU A 79 18.91 -5.82 9.59
C GLU A 79 17.59 -5.79 8.79
N GLN A 80 17.65 -5.38 7.50
CA GLN A 80 16.52 -5.43 6.62
C GLN A 80 16.26 -6.85 6.09
N THR A 81 15.01 -7.29 6.09
CA THR A 81 14.63 -8.60 5.57
C THR A 81 13.37 -8.51 4.72
N SER A 82 13.48 -8.84 3.43
CA SER A 82 12.32 -8.96 2.54
C SER A 82 11.60 -10.29 2.78
N GLN A 83 10.30 -10.22 2.99
CA GLN A 83 9.42 -11.38 3.16
C GLN A 83 8.74 -11.82 1.83
N GLY A 84 9.13 -11.20 0.71
CA GLY A 84 8.61 -11.50 -0.63
C GLY A 84 7.41 -10.64 -1.01
N ASP A 85 6.22 -10.95 -0.52
CA ASP A 85 4.99 -10.19 -0.76
C ASP A 85 4.33 -9.72 0.55
N TYR A 86 3.28 -8.89 0.43
CA TYR A 86 2.62 -8.31 1.59
C TYR A 86 1.82 -9.33 2.42
N ASP A 87 1.27 -10.37 1.80
CA ASP A 87 0.55 -11.42 2.53
C ASP A 87 1.52 -12.29 3.34
N THR A 88 2.64 -12.67 2.74
CA THR A 88 3.72 -13.38 3.43
C THR A 88 4.29 -12.53 4.57
N LEU A 89 4.53 -11.23 4.35
CA LEU A 89 4.97 -10.29 5.38
C LEU A 89 3.98 -10.25 6.54
N ARG A 90 2.68 -10.09 6.25
CA ARG A 90 1.61 -10.06 7.27
C ARG A 90 1.59 -11.33 8.12
N GLN A 91 1.62 -12.49 7.47
CA GLN A 91 1.59 -13.79 8.16
C GLN A 91 2.86 -14.03 8.99
N THR A 92 4.02 -13.64 8.46
CA THR A 92 5.30 -13.76 9.18
C THR A 92 5.29 -12.91 10.44
N ILE A 93 4.86 -11.65 10.37
CA ILE A 93 4.77 -10.76 11.53
C ILE A 93 3.75 -11.29 12.54
N ALA A 94 2.56 -11.69 12.12
CA ALA A 94 1.54 -12.25 13.02
C ALA A 94 2.07 -13.50 13.77
N SER A 95 2.78 -14.38 13.06
CA SER A 95 3.41 -15.57 13.66
C SER A 95 4.53 -15.19 14.64
N SER A 96 5.31 -14.16 14.30
CA SER A 96 6.39 -13.65 15.16
C SER A 96 5.85 -13.02 16.44
N ILE A 97 4.73 -12.28 16.35
CA ILE A 97 4.03 -11.71 17.51
C ILE A 97 3.57 -12.84 18.44
N ALA A 98 2.93 -13.88 17.90
CA ALA A 98 2.50 -15.04 18.69
C ALA A 98 3.66 -15.77 19.38
N ALA A 99 4.86 -15.72 18.80
CA ALA A 99 6.09 -16.29 19.36
C ALA A 99 6.86 -15.32 20.29
N GLY A 100 6.47 -14.05 20.38
CA GLY A 100 7.15 -13.01 21.17
C GLY A 100 8.50 -12.59 20.60
N ASN A 101 8.68 -12.65 19.27
CA ASN A 101 9.88 -12.28 18.53
C ASN A 101 9.58 -11.46 17.27
N GLN A 102 8.60 -10.54 17.39
CA GLN A 102 8.26 -9.57 16.34
C GLN A 102 9.48 -8.71 15.95
N PRO A 103 9.51 -8.18 14.71
CA PRO A 103 10.55 -7.25 14.29
C PRO A 103 10.47 -5.94 15.08
N THR A 104 11.56 -5.16 15.11
CA THR A 104 11.55 -3.82 15.69
C THR A 104 10.70 -2.86 14.87
N VAL A 105 10.85 -2.88 13.54
CA VAL A 105 10.13 -2.04 12.57
C VAL A 105 9.65 -2.90 11.40
N ALA A 106 8.48 -2.58 10.86
CA ALA A 106 8.04 -3.22 9.61
C ALA A 106 7.24 -2.28 8.71
N GLN A 107 7.25 -2.59 7.40
CA GLN A 107 6.26 -2.10 6.47
C GLN A 107 4.89 -2.71 6.79
N THR A 108 3.85 -1.87 6.83
CA THR A 108 2.50 -2.32 7.18
C THR A 108 1.44 -1.61 6.36
N TYR A 109 0.38 -2.33 6.03
CA TYR A 109 -0.90 -1.71 5.67
C TYR A 109 -1.75 -1.49 6.93
N PRO A 110 -2.72 -0.57 6.92
CA PRO A 110 -3.58 -0.32 8.08
C PRO A 110 -4.30 -1.57 8.58
N ASP A 111 -4.82 -2.39 7.68
CA ASP A 111 -5.48 -3.66 8.02
C ASP A 111 -4.54 -4.68 8.66
N HIS A 112 -3.23 -4.64 8.33
CA HIS A 112 -2.21 -5.44 9.02
C HIS A 112 -1.99 -4.93 10.46
N VAL A 113 -1.86 -3.60 10.63
CA VAL A 113 -1.67 -2.99 11.96
C VAL A 113 -2.84 -3.35 12.89
N SER A 114 -4.08 -3.29 12.39
CA SER A 114 -5.26 -3.66 13.20
C SER A 114 -5.21 -5.10 13.70
N LEU A 115 -4.67 -6.03 12.91
CA LEU A 115 -4.43 -7.42 13.33
C LEU A 115 -3.34 -7.50 14.40
N TYR A 116 -2.25 -6.73 14.27
CA TYR A 116 -1.14 -6.76 15.20
C TYR A 116 -1.48 -6.10 16.55
N LEU A 117 -2.41 -5.13 16.56
CA LEU A 117 -2.94 -4.50 17.76
C LEU A 117 -3.68 -5.49 18.66
N GLU A 118 -4.35 -6.53 18.11
CA GLU A 118 -4.95 -7.60 18.90
C GLU A 118 -3.92 -8.38 19.72
N GLY A 119 -2.68 -8.46 19.25
CA GLY A 119 -1.54 -9.09 19.93
C GLY A 119 -0.82 -8.17 20.90
N GLU A 120 -1.29 -6.93 21.12
CA GLU A 120 -0.64 -5.91 21.96
C GLU A 120 0.85 -5.69 21.61
N ALA A 121 1.20 -5.82 20.34
CA ALA A 121 2.58 -5.83 19.87
C ALA A 121 3.00 -4.53 19.17
N VAL A 122 2.07 -3.62 18.89
CA VAL A 122 2.33 -2.37 18.16
C VAL A 122 2.50 -1.24 19.16
N LYS A 123 3.56 -0.45 18.98
CA LYS A 123 3.83 0.73 19.81
C LYS A 123 3.01 1.93 19.34
N ALA A 124 2.29 2.58 20.28
CA ALA A 124 1.71 3.89 20.04
C ALA A 124 2.83 4.94 19.87
N LEU A 125 2.73 5.76 18.84
CA LEU A 125 3.81 6.66 18.44
C LEU A 125 3.67 8.07 19.01
N ASP A 126 2.52 8.44 19.57
CA ASP A 126 2.21 9.80 20.03
C ASP A 126 3.30 10.37 20.95
N ALA A 127 3.71 9.59 21.96
CA ALA A 127 4.76 9.99 22.88
C ALA A 127 6.13 10.18 22.21
N TYR A 128 6.45 9.36 21.20
CA TYR A 128 7.66 9.52 20.40
C TYR A 128 7.58 10.73 19.48
N ILE A 129 6.44 10.95 18.83
CA ILE A 129 6.21 12.06 17.89
C ILE A 129 6.36 13.41 18.60
N GLU A 130 5.83 13.53 19.82
CA GLU A 130 5.85 14.75 20.61
C GLU A 130 7.10 14.89 21.50
N HIS A 131 8.01 13.91 21.48
CA HIS A 131 9.18 13.92 22.35
C HIS A 131 10.09 15.12 22.05
N ALA A 132 10.53 15.85 23.08
CA ALA A 132 11.29 17.08 22.93
C ALA A 132 12.64 16.92 22.17
N GLU A 133 13.27 15.74 22.25
CA GLU A 133 14.55 15.46 21.60
C GLU A 133 14.42 14.54 20.39
N TYR A 134 13.55 13.54 20.47
CA TYR A 134 13.43 12.51 19.44
C TYR A 134 12.25 12.73 18.51
N GLY A 135 11.37 13.69 18.80
CA GLY A 135 10.11 13.91 18.10
C GLY A 135 10.26 14.30 16.63
N LEU A 136 9.14 14.28 15.92
CA LEU A 136 9.09 14.77 14.55
C LEU A 136 9.23 16.31 14.56
N GLU A 137 9.82 16.84 13.50
CA GLU A 137 9.87 18.27 13.28
C GLU A 137 8.55 18.77 12.68
N GLY A 138 8.09 19.95 13.12
CA GLY A 138 6.83 20.54 12.68
C GLY A 138 5.75 20.49 13.76
N GLU A 139 4.51 20.74 13.37
CA GLU A 139 3.35 20.77 14.24
C GLU A 139 2.28 19.77 13.77
N GLU A 140 1.47 19.27 14.69
CA GLU A 140 0.34 18.38 14.41
C GLU A 140 -0.63 19.01 13.39
N SER A 141 -0.90 20.31 13.51
CA SER A 141 -1.75 21.08 12.60
C SER A 141 -1.30 21.07 11.14
N ASP A 142 -0.03 20.77 10.89
CA ASP A 142 0.57 20.59 9.56
C ASP A 142 1.00 19.13 9.28
N SER A 143 0.45 18.17 10.00
CA SER A 143 0.75 16.74 9.84
C SER A 143 2.25 16.45 9.89
N TYR A 144 3.02 17.21 10.68
CA TYR A 144 4.48 17.13 10.80
C TYR A 144 5.20 17.18 9.44
N GLY A 145 4.64 17.93 8.49
CA GLY A 145 5.17 18.06 7.13
C GLY A 145 4.82 16.91 6.18
N PHE A 146 4.11 15.88 6.64
CA PHE A 146 3.58 14.84 5.74
C PHE A 146 2.34 15.34 4.97
N ILE A 147 2.07 14.73 3.81
CA ILE A 147 0.84 14.96 3.06
C ILE A 147 -0.35 14.46 3.90
N ASP A 148 -1.33 15.34 4.13
CA ASP A 148 -2.42 15.12 5.10
C ASP A 148 -3.16 13.79 4.90
N ARG A 149 -3.46 13.41 3.64
CA ARG A 149 -4.15 12.15 3.32
C ARG A 149 -3.32 10.93 3.71
N PHE A 150 -2.01 11.00 3.56
CA PHE A 150 -1.11 9.91 3.93
C PHE A 150 -0.93 9.85 5.44
N TRP A 151 -0.80 11.02 6.10
CA TRP A 151 -0.69 11.11 7.55
C TRP A 151 -1.91 10.55 8.27
N ALA A 152 -3.11 10.93 7.80
CA ALA A 152 -4.37 10.51 8.42
C ALA A 152 -4.54 8.97 8.48
N GLU A 153 -3.88 8.22 7.61
CA GLU A 153 -3.92 6.76 7.61
C GLU A 153 -3.24 6.14 8.84
N GLY A 154 -2.34 6.89 9.49
CA GLY A 154 -1.61 6.41 10.68
C GLY A 154 -2.45 6.31 11.95
N SER A 155 -3.67 6.88 11.96
CA SER A 155 -4.52 7.03 13.16
C SER A 155 -5.97 6.55 12.98
N ILE A 156 -6.23 5.64 12.04
CA ILE A 156 -7.60 5.19 11.70
C ILE A 156 -8.06 3.94 12.48
N TYR A 157 -7.39 3.60 13.58
CA TYR A 157 -7.56 2.33 14.29
C TYR A 157 -8.53 2.42 15.46
N ASP A 158 -8.64 3.58 16.07
CA ASP A 158 -9.49 3.86 17.22
C ASP A 158 -10.19 5.23 17.09
N LYS A 159 -11.02 5.58 18.06
CA LYS A 159 -11.74 6.86 18.09
C LYS A 159 -10.91 7.98 18.71
N GLU A 160 -9.88 7.61 19.42
CA GLU A 160 -8.95 8.51 20.10
C GLU A 160 -7.98 9.15 19.10
N GLY A 161 -7.78 8.50 17.93
CA GLY A 161 -6.87 8.94 16.88
C GLY A 161 -5.41 8.64 17.21
N THR A 162 -5.16 7.60 18.00
CA THR A 162 -3.81 7.14 18.35
C THR A 162 -3.02 6.81 17.10
N ILE A 163 -1.79 7.33 17.00
CA ILE A 163 -0.91 7.11 15.86
C ILE A 163 -0.10 5.84 16.06
N TYR A 164 -0.26 4.87 15.16
CA TYR A 164 0.46 3.59 15.20
C TYR A 164 1.42 3.38 14.03
N SER A 165 1.37 4.25 13.03
CA SER A 165 2.23 4.14 11.86
C SER A 165 2.45 5.49 11.20
N ILE A 166 3.57 5.66 10.47
CA ILE A 166 3.86 6.87 9.69
C ILE A 166 4.03 6.54 8.21
N PRO A 167 3.68 7.47 7.29
CA PRO A 167 3.73 7.21 5.85
C PRO A 167 5.14 6.89 5.35
N PHE A 168 5.25 5.87 4.48
CA PHE A 168 6.54 5.51 3.89
C PHE A 168 6.49 5.49 2.35
N ASN A 169 5.96 4.43 1.73
CA ASN A 169 5.93 4.29 0.27
C ASN A 169 4.48 4.32 -0.24
N LYS A 170 4.05 5.49 -0.70
CA LYS A 170 2.68 5.74 -1.13
C LYS A 170 2.51 5.69 -2.63
N SER A 171 1.37 5.16 -3.04
CA SER A 171 0.96 4.99 -4.43
C SER A 171 -0.57 5.06 -4.55
N THR A 172 -1.07 4.93 -5.77
CA THR A 172 -2.49 4.76 -6.09
C THR A 172 -2.61 3.92 -7.35
N GLU A 173 -3.82 3.72 -7.87
CA GLU A 173 -4.03 3.15 -9.19
C GLU A 173 -4.22 4.25 -10.23
N VAL A 174 -3.72 3.99 -11.44
CA VAL A 174 -3.86 4.85 -12.61
C VAL A 174 -4.24 4.01 -13.83
N LEU A 175 -4.71 4.68 -14.87
CA LEU A 175 -4.92 4.06 -16.17
C LEU A 175 -3.64 4.19 -17.02
N PHE A 176 -3.12 3.06 -17.48
CA PHE A 176 -2.12 3.00 -18.55
C PHE A 176 -2.78 2.69 -19.88
N TYR A 177 -2.37 3.35 -20.95
CA TYR A 177 -2.91 3.14 -22.29
C TYR A 177 -1.83 3.15 -23.36
N ASN A 178 -2.06 2.44 -24.46
CA ASN A 178 -1.16 2.43 -25.60
C ASN A 178 -1.38 3.70 -26.45
N LYS A 179 -0.52 4.71 -26.24
CA LYS A 179 -0.65 6.01 -26.91
C LYS A 179 -0.62 5.89 -28.44
N ASN A 180 0.16 4.96 -28.99
CA ASN A 180 0.23 4.76 -30.43
C ASN A 180 -1.10 4.26 -31.03
N LEU A 181 -1.85 3.41 -30.30
CA LEU A 181 -3.19 2.99 -30.71
C LEU A 181 -4.19 4.14 -30.63
N PHE A 182 -4.13 4.91 -29.54
CA PHE A 182 -4.99 6.09 -29.35
C PHE A 182 -4.78 7.11 -30.46
N ASP A 183 -3.53 7.47 -30.73
CA ASP A 183 -3.18 8.39 -31.84
C ASP A 183 -3.61 7.83 -33.21
N LYS A 184 -3.41 6.52 -33.46
CA LYS A 184 -3.76 5.87 -34.72
C LYS A 184 -5.25 5.86 -35.03
N TYR A 185 -6.07 5.62 -33.99
CA TYR A 185 -7.52 5.48 -34.14
C TYR A 185 -8.29 6.75 -33.76
N GLY A 186 -7.58 7.80 -33.29
CA GLY A 186 -8.20 9.06 -32.88
C GLY A 186 -9.04 8.94 -31.62
N TRP A 187 -8.65 8.04 -30.70
CA TRP A 187 -9.35 7.89 -29.43
C TRP A 187 -8.90 8.98 -28.45
N GLU A 188 -9.89 9.59 -27.81
CA GLU A 188 -9.61 10.49 -26.67
C GLU A 188 -9.28 9.67 -25.43
N VAL A 189 -8.46 10.26 -24.53
CA VAL A 189 -8.10 9.61 -23.26
C VAL A 189 -9.34 9.54 -22.38
N PRO A 190 -9.75 8.34 -21.91
CA PRO A 190 -11.00 8.17 -21.17
C PRO A 190 -10.91 8.78 -19.77
N ALA A 191 -11.97 9.46 -19.37
CA ALA A 191 -12.16 10.00 -18.02
C ALA A 191 -13.19 9.20 -17.20
N THR A 192 -14.09 8.51 -17.89
CA THR A 192 -15.17 7.75 -17.26
C THR A 192 -15.17 6.30 -17.70
N TRP A 193 -15.88 5.45 -16.93
CA TRP A 193 -16.10 4.06 -17.32
C TRP A 193 -16.86 3.93 -18.63
N ASP A 194 -17.78 4.86 -18.94
CA ASP A 194 -18.50 4.85 -20.21
C ASP A 194 -17.52 5.08 -21.37
N ASP A 195 -16.58 6.04 -21.26
CA ASP A 195 -15.55 6.28 -22.27
C ASP A 195 -14.65 5.04 -22.43
N VAL A 196 -14.27 4.39 -21.32
CA VAL A 196 -13.49 3.15 -21.35
C VAL A 196 -14.21 2.06 -22.14
N ILE A 197 -15.51 1.88 -21.91
CA ILE A 197 -16.30 0.86 -22.62
C ILE A 197 -16.43 1.20 -24.12
N GLU A 198 -16.60 2.46 -24.49
CA GLU A 198 -16.62 2.88 -25.90
C GLU A 198 -15.30 2.53 -26.61
N ILE A 199 -14.16 2.78 -25.96
CA ILE A 199 -12.83 2.41 -26.49
C ILE A 199 -12.69 0.88 -26.58
N CYS A 200 -13.16 0.12 -25.58
CA CYS A 200 -13.13 -1.34 -25.61
C CYS A 200 -13.92 -1.90 -26.80
N GLU A 201 -15.11 -1.35 -27.10
CA GLU A 201 -15.90 -1.77 -28.24
C GLU A 201 -15.24 -1.38 -29.57
N ALA A 202 -14.63 -0.18 -29.67
CA ALA A 202 -13.85 0.24 -30.83
C ALA A 202 -12.60 -0.64 -31.04
N TRP A 203 -11.90 -0.98 -29.96
CA TRP A 203 -10.72 -1.86 -29.98
C TRP A 203 -11.00 -3.21 -30.63
N LYS A 204 -12.15 -3.82 -30.35
CA LYS A 204 -12.56 -5.10 -30.94
C LYS A 204 -12.66 -5.08 -32.46
N GLN A 205 -12.82 -3.89 -33.06
CA GLN A 205 -12.92 -3.70 -34.51
C GLN A 205 -11.55 -3.45 -35.16
N THR A 206 -10.48 -3.31 -34.37
CA THR A 206 -9.14 -3.00 -34.90
C THR A 206 -8.45 -4.21 -35.50
N THR A 207 -7.49 -3.96 -36.38
CA THR A 207 -6.66 -5.00 -36.99
C THR A 207 -5.80 -5.71 -35.94
N GLU A 208 -5.30 -4.96 -34.96
CA GLU A 208 -4.44 -5.50 -33.88
C GLU A 208 -5.20 -6.51 -33.02
N TYR A 209 -6.42 -6.19 -32.62
CA TYR A 209 -7.29 -7.11 -31.87
C TYR A 209 -7.55 -8.39 -32.68
N GLN A 210 -7.95 -8.24 -33.94
CA GLN A 210 -8.26 -9.39 -34.80
C GLN A 210 -7.04 -10.27 -35.05
N ASN A 211 -5.85 -9.67 -35.26
CA ASN A 211 -4.60 -10.39 -35.43
C ASN A 211 -4.24 -11.18 -34.17
N ALA A 212 -4.24 -10.53 -33.00
CA ALA A 212 -3.94 -11.19 -31.74
C ALA A 212 -4.90 -12.38 -31.48
N LYS A 213 -6.20 -12.19 -31.75
CA LYS A 213 -7.20 -13.25 -31.64
C LYS A 213 -6.96 -14.41 -32.62
N ASN A 214 -6.61 -14.11 -33.87
CA ASN A 214 -6.31 -15.10 -34.89
C ASN A 214 -5.03 -15.90 -34.58
N GLU A 215 -4.10 -15.29 -33.87
CA GLU A 215 -2.90 -15.95 -33.33
C GLU A 215 -3.19 -16.81 -32.09
N GLY A 216 -4.43 -16.87 -31.63
CA GLY A 216 -4.84 -17.63 -30.45
C GLY A 216 -4.50 -16.97 -29.13
N LYS A 217 -4.12 -15.68 -29.14
CA LYS A 217 -3.88 -14.91 -27.91
C LYS A 217 -5.20 -14.59 -27.22
N LYS A 218 -5.19 -14.59 -25.91
CA LYS A 218 -6.32 -14.04 -25.12
C LYS A 218 -6.24 -12.53 -25.17
N VAL A 219 -7.37 -11.88 -25.46
CA VAL A 219 -7.48 -10.44 -25.65
C VAL A 219 -8.62 -9.88 -24.82
N GLY A 220 -8.57 -8.61 -24.48
CA GLY A 220 -9.63 -7.90 -23.76
C GLY A 220 -9.63 -6.41 -24.05
N GLY A 221 -10.56 -5.69 -23.48
CA GLY A 221 -10.63 -4.23 -23.59
C GLY A 221 -9.70 -3.55 -22.57
N ILE A 222 -9.99 -3.68 -21.28
CA ILE A 222 -9.18 -3.14 -20.20
C ILE A 222 -8.79 -4.24 -19.21
N GLY A 223 -7.50 -4.29 -18.84
CA GLY A 223 -6.97 -5.20 -17.84
C GLY A 223 -7.08 -4.62 -16.43
N ILE A 224 -7.45 -5.46 -15.47
CA ILE A 224 -7.53 -5.14 -14.05
C ILE A 224 -6.52 -6.01 -13.30
N ASP A 225 -5.49 -5.40 -12.73
CA ASP A 225 -4.39 -6.14 -12.07
C ASP A 225 -4.72 -6.59 -10.64
N SER A 226 -5.49 -5.81 -9.89
CA SER A 226 -5.84 -6.15 -8.51
C SER A 226 -7.34 -6.22 -8.33
N GLU A 227 -7.88 -7.43 -8.26
CA GLU A 227 -9.31 -7.67 -8.03
C GLU A 227 -9.75 -7.09 -6.68
N ALA A 228 -8.93 -7.20 -5.63
CA ALA A 228 -9.25 -6.66 -4.31
C ALA A 228 -9.37 -5.12 -4.32
N ASN A 229 -8.41 -4.42 -4.93
CA ASN A 229 -8.48 -2.96 -5.06
C ASN A 229 -9.64 -2.52 -5.92
N PHE A 230 -9.85 -3.24 -7.02
CA PHE A 230 -10.95 -2.96 -7.94
C PHE A 230 -12.32 -3.13 -7.27
N PHE A 231 -12.49 -4.21 -6.48
CA PHE A 231 -13.69 -4.43 -5.67
C PHE A 231 -13.99 -3.23 -4.76
N ILE A 232 -12.98 -2.77 -4.02
CA ILE A 232 -13.13 -1.65 -3.08
C ILE A 232 -13.46 -0.36 -3.83
N THR A 233 -12.65 -0.01 -4.84
CA THR A 233 -12.80 1.25 -5.59
C THR A 233 -14.14 1.29 -6.34
N LEU A 234 -14.52 0.19 -6.99
CA LEU A 234 -15.76 0.12 -7.76
C LEU A 234 -17.00 0.33 -6.88
N ILE A 235 -17.04 -0.31 -5.69
CA ILE A 235 -18.14 -0.14 -4.74
C ILE A 235 -18.25 1.32 -4.30
N GLN A 236 -17.11 1.95 -3.95
CA GLN A 236 -17.09 3.34 -3.50
C GLN A 236 -17.55 4.31 -4.61
N GLN A 237 -17.07 4.11 -5.83
CA GLN A 237 -17.47 4.93 -6.99
C GLN A 237 -18.96 4.82 -7.33
N TRP A 238 -19.61 3.69 -7.06
CA TRP A 238 -21.07 3.53 -7.22
C TRP A 238 -21.89 4.04 -6.04
N GLY A 239 -21.23 4.71 -5.06
CA GLY A 239 -21.88 5.26 -3.86
C GLY A 239 -22.25 4.19 -2.83
N GLY A 240 -21.63 3.00 -2.92
CA GLY A 240 -21.74 1.94 -1.91
C GLY A 240 -20.76 2.17 -0.76
N GLN A 241 -20.82 1.27 0.22
CA GLN A 241 -19.88 1.22 1.33
C GLN A 241 -19.19 -0.15 1.34
N TYR A 242 -17.89 -0.16 1.56
CA TYR A 242 -17.10 -1.40 1.67
C TYR A 242 -17.02 -1.88 3.12
N THR A 243 -16.35 -1.11 3.97
CA THR A 243 -16.21 -1.36 5.41
C THR A 243 -16.46 -0.07 6.18
N GLY A 244 -16.66 -0.17 7.49
CA GLY A 244 -16.92 0.98 8.35
C GLY A 244 -16.96 0.58 9.82
N PHE A 245 -17.44 1.49 10.66
CA PHE A 245 -17.74 1.19 12.06
C PHE A 245 -19.26 1.20 12.29
N ASP A 246 -19.75 0.26 13.09
CA ASP A 246 -21.14 0.24 13.53
C ASP A 246 -21.41 1.36 14.58
N ALA A 247 -22.67 1.45 15.02
CA ALA A 247 -23.09 2.46 16.02
C ALA A 247 -22.34 2.34 17.37
N ASN A 248 -21.74 1.19 17.66
CA ASN A 248 -20.95 0.94 18.86
C ASN A 248 -19.46 1.20 18.65
N GLY A 249 -19.06 1.55 17.42
CA GLY A 249 -17.68 1.74 17.04
C GLY A 249 -16.92 0.43 16.78
N LYS A 250 -17.64 -0.67 16.57
CA LYS A 250 -17.04 -1.93 16.14
C LYS A 250 -16.94 -1.97 14.62
N GLY A 251 -15.84 -2.53 14.10
CA GLY A 251 -15.66 -2.74 12.67
C GLY A 251 -16.81 -3.54 12.05
N ALA A 252 -17.23 -3.13 10.87
CA ALA A 252 -18.36 -3.70 10.14
C ALA A 252 -18.08 -3.88 8.67
N TYR A 253 -18.56 -4.97 8.09
CA TYR A 253 -18.54 -5.26 6.67
C TYR A 253 -19.84 -4.74 6.04
N LEU A 254 -19.73 -3.74 5.16
CA LEU A 254 -20.88 -2.97 4.67
C LEU A 254 -21.18 -3.20 3.18
N PHE A 255 -20.42 -4.07 2.50
CA PHE A 255 -20.54 -4.27 1.06
C PHE A 255 -21.76 -5.09 0.60
N ASP A 256 -22.63 -5.57 1.50
CA ASP A 256 -23.94 -6.09 1.14
C ASP A 256 -24.96 -4.94 1.05
N ASN A 257 -24.83 -4.13 0.01
CA ASN A 257 -25.73 -3.01 -0.25
C ASN A 257 -26.12 -2.95 -1.73
N PRO A 258 -27.22 -2.26 -2.09
CA PRO A 258 -27.71 -2.21 -3.48
C PRO A 258 -26.69 -1.62 -4.46
N GLN A 259 -25.91 -0.63 -4.06
CA GLN A 259 -24.92 0.03 -4.89
C GLN A 259 -23.75 -0.89 -5.22
N ALA A 260 -23.23 -1.62 -4.22
CA ALA A 260 -22.20 -2.63 -4.43
C ALA A 260 -22.70 -3.73 -5.40
N LYS A 261 -23.93 -4.20 -5.22
CA LYS A 261 -24.52 -5.19 -6.13
C LYS A 261 -24.69 -4.66 -7.56
N ALA A 262 -25.07 -3.40 -7.71
CA ALA A 262 -25.18 -2.76 -9.03
C ALA A 262 -23.81 -2.67 -9.71
N ALA A 263 -22.76 -2.25 -8.99
CA ALA A 263 -21.39 -2.17 -9.46
C ALA A 263 -20.85 -3.54 -9.92
N LEU A 264 -21.04 -4.57 -9.10
CA LEU A 264 -20.58 -5.93 -9.41
C LEU A 264 -21.35 -6.57 -10.56
N ASN A 265 -22.66 -6.31 -10.69
CA ASN A 265 -23.43 -6.76 -11.85
C ASN A 265 -23.00 -6.04 -13.15
N TRP A 266 -22.65 -4.75 -13.09
CA TRP A 266 -22.04 -4.06 -14.21
C TRP A 266 -20.72 -4.73 -14.62
N LEU A 267 -19.85 -5.04 -13.66
CA LEU A 267 -18.59 -5.73 -13.93
C LEU A 267 -18.80 -7.08 -14.64
N VAL A 268 -19.74 -7.90 -14.16
CA VAL A 268 -20.07 -9.20 -14.78
C VAL A 268 -20.53 -9.01 -16.22
N GLN A 269 -21.35 -7.99 -16.48
CA GLN A 269 -21.84 -7.69 -17.85
C GLN A 269 -20.68 -7.29 -18.77
N GLU A 270 -19.77 -6.42 -18.32
CA GLU A 270 -18.66 -5.95 -19.13
C GLU A 270 -17.57 -7.02 -19.32
N PHE A 271 -17.38 -7.88 -18.32
CA PHE A 271 -16.53 -9.06 -18.44
C PHE A 271 -17.06 -10.04 -19.50
N ASN A 272 -18.37 -10.33 -19.48
CA ASN A 272 -19.01 -11.24 -20.44
C ASN A 272 -18.96 -10.72 -21.88
N LYS A 273 -18.87 -9.40 -22.06
CA LYS A 273 -18.63 -8.76 -23.36
C LYS A 273 -17.13 -8.77 -23.75
N GLY A 274 -16.23 -9.07 -22.81
CA GLY A 274 -14.78 -8.99 -22.99
C GLY A 274 -14.25 -7.55 -22.94
N ASN A 275 -15.00 -6.62 -22.36
CA ASN A 275 -14.56 -5.24 -22.16
C ASN A 275 -13.63 -5.13 -20.97
N THR A 276 -13.94 -5.77 -19.84
CA THR A 276 -13.05 -5.88 -18.69
C THR A 276 -12.49 -7.29 -18.60
N VAL A 277 -11.22 -7.43 -18.25
CA VAL A 277 -10.55 -8.73 -18.07
C VAL A 277 -9.55 -8.64 -16.93
N THR A 278 -9.18 -9.78 -16.35
CA THR A 278 -8.13 -9.87 -15.33
C THR A 278 -6.94 -10.70 -15.83
N SER A 279 -5.86 -10.72 -15.10
CA SER A 279 -4.67 -11.52 -15.41
C SER A 279 -5.00 -13.02 -15.53
N THR A 280 -5.92 -13.54 -14.71
CA THR A 280 -6.43 -14.92 -14.78
C THR A 280 -7.08 -15.22 -16.12
N HIS A 281 -7.93 -14.31 -16.64
CA HIS A 281 -8.53 -14.44 -17.98
C HIS A 281 -7.44 -14.51 -19.07
N LEU A 282 -6.46 -13.61 -18.96
CA LEU A 282 -5.36 -13.48 -19.93
C LEU A 282 -4.37 -14.65 -19.85
N GLY A 283 -4.28 -15.33 -18.72
CA GLY A 283 -3.32 -16.40 -18.45
C GLY A 283 -1.91 -15.87 -18.23
N THR A 284 -1.80 -14.65 -17.68
CA THR A 284 -0.56 -13.97 -17.32
C THR A 284 -0.51 -13.75 -15.81
N ASN A 285 0.67 -13.43 -15.26
CA ASN A 285 0.77 -13.08 -13.86
C ASN A 285 0.19 -11.67 -13.58
N TYR A 286 0.36 -10.75 -14.53
CA TYR A 286 -0.13 -9.38 -14.47
C TYR A 286 -0.70 -8.96 -15.82
N CYS A 287 -1.68 -8.07 -15.82
CA CYS A 287 -2.25 -7.51 -17.05
C CYS A 287 -1.22 -6.67 -17.84
N SER A 288 -0.21 -6.12 -17.16
CA SER A 288 0.90 -5.39 -17.79
C SER A 288 1.67 -6.22 -18.82
N ASP A 289 1.77 -7.54 -18.66
CA ASP A 289 2.40 -8.42 -19.64
C ASP A 289 1.58 -8.52 -20.94
N ALA A 290 0.27 -8.68 -20.81
CA ALA A 290 -0.66 -8.69 -21.94
C ALA A 290 -0.77 -7.29 -22.60
N PHE A 291 -0.71 -6.22 -21.81
CA PHE A 291 -0.70 -4.84 -22.30
C PHE A 291 0.54 -4.58 -23.18
N LYS A 292 1.74 -4.92 -22.70
CA LYS A 292 2.98 -4.80 -23.49
C LYS A 292 2.96 -5.67 -24.75
N ALA A 293 2.26 -6.80 -24.71
CA ALA A 293 2.09 -7.70 -25.87
C ALA A 293 0.96 -7.23 -26.83
N VAL A 294 0.39 -6.05 -26.63
CA VAL A 294 -0.72 -5.46 -27.42
C VAL A 294 -1.93 -6.41 -27.50
N GLN A 295 -2.23 -7.09 -26.40
CA GLN A 295 -3.46 -7.89 -26.22
C GLN A 295 -4.57 -7.05 -25.57
N LEU A 296 -4.21 -5.90 -25.00
CA LEU A 296 -5.04 -4.90 -24.38
C LEU A 296 -4.64 -3.51 -24.88
N PRO A 297 -5.58 -2.60 -25.15
CA PRO A 297 -5.26 -1.19 -25.41
C PRO A 297 -5.03 -0.39 -24.13
N MET A 298 -5.54 -0.88 -22.99
CA MET A 298 -5.52 -0.22 -21.68
C MET A 298 -5.37 -1.23 -20.55
N THR A 299 -4.80 -0.77 -19.44
CA THR A 299 -4.80 -1.53 -18.18
C THR A 299 -4.80 -0.58 -16.98
N ILE A 300 -5.43 -0.99 -15.89
CA ILE A 300 -5.34 -0.34 -14.58
C ILE A 300 -4.27 -1.07 -13.77
N GLY A 301 -3.43 -0.29 -13.11
CA GLY A 301 -2.41 -0.84 -12.23
C GLY A 301 -1.86 0.21 -11.28
N SER A 302 -1.05 -0.25 -10.34
CA SER A 302 -0.42 0.62 -9.35
C SER A 302 0.55 1.62 -10.01
N SER A 303 0.51 2.86 -9.55
CA SER A 303 1.48 3.89 -9.93
C SER A 303 2.92 3.47 -9.61
N ALA A 304 3.14 2.72 -8.53
CA ALA A 304 4.45 2.17 -8.19
C ALA A 304 4.91 1.06 -9.16
N GLY A 305 3.99 0.49 -9.93
CA GLY A 305 4.25 -0.50 -10.99
C GLY A 305 4.43 0.10 -12.38
N ALA A 306 4.61 1.41 -12.53
CA ALA A 306 4.67 2.08 -13.83
C ALA A 306 5.69 1.47 -14.78
N SER A 307 6.88 1.14 -14.30
CA SER A 307 7.95 0.55 -15.12
C SER A 307 7.57 -0.80 -15.75
N TYR A 308 6.66 -1.55 -15.12
CA TYR A 308 6.18 -2.83 -15.66
C TYR A 308 5.19 -2.64 -16.82
N ASN A 309 4.62 -1.44 -16.96
CA ASN A 309 3.69 -1.09 -18.03
C ASN A 309 4.38 -0.39 -19.22
N VAL A 310 5.69 -0.17 -19.17
CA VAL A 310 6.48 0.43 -20.25
C VAL A 310 7.20 -0.66 -21.03
N PRO A 311 6.97 -0.79 -22.36
CA PRO A 311 7.70 -1.73 -23.19
C PRO A 311 9.20 -1.38 -23.24
N THR A 312 10.06 -2.34 -22.91
CA THR A 312 11.52 -2.13 -22.93
C THR A 312 12.11 -2.13 -24.33
N ASP A 313 11.39 -2.65 -25.33
CA ASP A 313 11.77 -2.68 -26.74
C ASP A 313 11.32 -1.43 -27.53
N GLY A 314 10.63 -0.49 -26.87
CA GLY A 314 10.11 0.73 -27.50
C GLY A 314 8.99 0.49 -28.51
N SER A 315 8.30 -0.64 -28.46
CA SER A 315 7.24 -1.03 -29.41
C SER A 315 6.10 -0.01 -29.47
N PHE A 316 5.82 0.67 -28.35
CA PHE A 316 4.90 1.80 -28.28
C PHE A 316 5.20 2.69 -27.07
N VAL A 317 4.62 3.88 -27.05
CA VAL A 317 4.67 4.80 -25.92
C VAL A 317 3.50 4.52 -24.99
N THR A 318 3.78 4.23 -23.72
CA THR A 318 2.75 4.10 -22.69
C THR A 318 2.28 5.46 -22.25
N GLY A 319 1.00 5.76 -22.45
CA GLY A 319 0.33 6.92 -21.88
C GLY A 319 -0.17 6.64 -20.47
N VAL A 320 -0.30 7.68 -19.65
CA VAL A 320 -0.85 7.60 -18.29
C VAL A 320 -2.03 8.56 -18.17
N ALA A 321 -3.09 8.11 -17.50
CA ALA A 321 -4.26 8.92 -17.23
C ALA A 321 -4.80 8.66 -15.81
N PRO A 322 -5.61 9.57 -15.25
CA PRO A 322 -6.31 9.32 -14.00
C PRO A 322 -7.16 8.03 -14.07
N TYR A 323 -7.40 7.45 -12.92
CA TYR A 323 -8.31 6.32 -12.78
C TYR A 323 -9.73 6.71 -13.26
N PRO A 324 -10.37 5.94 -14.15
CA PRO A 324 -11.71 6.26 -14.68
C PRO A 324 -12.74 6.39 -13.56
N GLN A 325 -13.65 7.35 -13.69
CA GLN A 325 -14.70 7.60 -12.71
C GLN A 325 -16.08 7.25 -13.29
N VAL A 326 -17.10 7.16 -12.44
CA VAL A 326 -18.48 7.03 -12.89
C VAL A 326 -18.90 8.31 -13.63
N ALA A 327 -19.58 8.18 -14.76
CA ALA A 327 -20.03 9.33 -15.54
C ALA A 327 -20.97 10.23 -14.72
N GLY A 328 -20.71 11.53 -14.73
CA GLY A 328 -21.48 12.52 -13.97
C GLY A 328 -21.17 12.63 -12.48
N ALA A 329 -20.18 11.88 -11.97
CA ALA A 329 -19.72 12.02 -10.58
C ALA A 329 -19.22 13.44 -10.32
N SER A 330 -19.68 14.06 -9.23
CA SER A 330 -19.12 15.31 -8.71
C SER A 330 -17.72 15.07 -8.12
N GLU A 331 -16.97 16.14 -7.87
CA GLU A 331 -15.61 16.01 -7.30
C GLU A 331 -15.61 15.25 -5.97
N ASP A 332 -16.63 15.41 -5.13
CA ASP A 332 -16.75 14.71 -3.83
C ASP A 332 -17.16 13.23 -3.96
N GLU A 333 -17.67 12.83 -5.12
CA GLU A 333 -18.07 11.45 -5.41
C GLU A 333 -16.97 10.64 -6.13
N LYS A 334 -15.95 11.32 -6.63
CA LYS A 334 -14.79 10.63 -7.24
C LYS A 334 -14.03 9.85 -6.19
N GLN A 335 -13.62 8.63 -6.54
CA GLN A 335 -12.91 7.73 -5.64
C GLN A 335 -11.82 6.98 -6.38
N VAL A 336 -10.67 6.86 -5.75
CA VAL A 336 -9.59 5.93 -6.12
C VAL A 336 -8.91 5.44 -4.86
N ILE A 337 -8.50 4.19 -4.82
CA ILE A 337 -7.88 3.62 -3.64
C ILE A 337 -6.51 4.27 -3.39
N GLN A 338 -6.25 4.70 -2.14
CA GLN A 338 -4.92 4.99 -1.65
C GLN A 338 -4.19 3.67 -1.43
N GLN A 339 -2.98 3.57 -1.95
CA GLN A 339 -2.13 2.40 -1.82
C GLN A 339 -0.79 2.74 -1.18
N GLY A 340 0.01 1.69 -0.99
CA GLY A 340 1.33 1.80 -0.40
C GLY A 340 1.28 1.71 1.11
N THR A 341 2.44 1.44 1.70
CA THR A 341 2.52 1.12 3.12
C THR A 341 2.92 2.33 3.97
N ASN A 342 2.61 2.19 5.24
CA ASN A 342 3.25 2.89 6.33
C ASN A 342 4.41 2.05 6.89
N ILE A 343 5.12 2.59 7.85
CA ILE A 343 6.02 1.85 8.74
C ILE A 343 5.52 1.95 10.17
N THR A 344 5.70 0.84 10.90
CA THR A 344 5.17 0.64 12.26
C THR A 344 6.30 0.21 13.18
N LEU A 345 6.32 0.77 14.39
CA LEU A 345 7.20 0.36 15.47
C LEU A 345 6.51 -0.73 16.30
N PHE A 346 7.22 -1.76 16.63
CA PHE A 346 6.72 -2.80 17.52
C PHE A 346 7.28 -2.63 18.93
N GLU A 347 6.52 -3.11 19.91
CA GLU A 347 6.94 -3.16 21.29
C GLU A 347 8.20 -4.02 21.44
N CYS A 348 9.26 -3.45 21.99
CA CYS A 348 10.52 -4.13 22.23
C CYS A 348 10.77 -4.31 23.73
N ARG A 349 11.38 -5.45 24.10
CA ARG A 349 11.82 -5.69 25.48
C ARG A 349 12.99 -4.80 25.85
N ASP A 350 13.82 -4.48 24.87
CA ASP A 350 14.97 -3.59 25.00
C ASP A 350 14.55 -2.18 24.58
N LYS A 351 14.54 -1.25 25.52
CA LYS A 351 14.13 0.14 25.26
C LYS A 351 15.12 0.92 24.40
N GLN A 352 16.38 0.48 24.34
CA GLN A 352 17.35 1.08 23.40
C GLN A 352 17.07 0.61 21.97
N GLU A 353 16.75 -0.65 21.78
CA GLU A 353 16.30 -1.16 20.48
C GLU A 353 15.03 -0.43 20.00
N GLU A 354 14.03 -0.25 20.87
CA GLU A 354 12.78 0.47 20.57
C GLU A 354 13.05 1.92 20.17
N LEU A 355 13.90 2.63 20.93
CA LEU A 355 14.29 4.00 20.60
C LEU A 355 14.99 4.11 19.25
N PHE A 356 15.97 3.25 18.97
CA PHE A 356 16.67 3.28 17.68
C PHE A 356 15.79 2.78 16.54
N GLY A 357 14.79 1.94 16.79
CA GLY A 357 13.72 1.62 15.85
C GLY A 357 12.88 2.86 15.47
N TRP A 358 12.48 3.67 16.45
CA TRP A 358 11.81 4.95 16.20
C TRP A 358 12.70 5.93 15.43
N LEU A 359 13.96 6.08 15.84
CA LEU A 359 14.91 6.97 15.15
C LEU A 359 15.16 6.52 13.71
N PHE A 360 15.16 5.21 13.45
CA PHE A 360 15.24 4.69 12.09
C PHE A 360 13.98 5.04 11.27
N MET A 361 12.79 4.90 11.83
CA MET A 361 11.55 5.32 11.17
C MET A 361 11.56 6.81 10.82
N LYS A 362 11.95 7.66 11.80
CA LYS A 362 12.11 9.10 11.60
C LYS A 362 13.12 9.42 10.48
N TYR A 363 14.27 8.73 10.46
CA TYR A 363 15.32 8.92 9.46
C TYR A 363 14.85 8.46 8.06
N LEU A 364 14.22 7.30 7.98
CA LEU A 364 13.70 6.73 6.73
C LEU A 364 12.65 7.64 6.07
N THR A 365 11.96 8.45 6.86
CA THR A 365 10.87 9.34 6.39
C THR A 365 11.22 10.83 6.48
N ASN A 366 12.47 11.19 6.78
CA ASN A 366 12.92 12.58 6.75
C ASN A 366 12.99 13.12 5.31
N TYR A 367 13.25 14.43 5.15
CA TYR A 367 13.30 15.07 3.84
C TYR A 367 14.28 14.38 2.88
N GLU A 368 15.52 14.15 3.31
CA GLU A 368 16.58 13.60 2.45
C GLU A 368 16.29 12.18 2.00
N SER A 369 15.88 11.32 2.93
CA SER A 369 15.53 9.92 2.64
C SER A 369 14.27 9.82 1.79
N ALA A 370 13.25 10.62 2.08
CA ALA A 370 12.01 10.64 1.31
C ALA A 370 12.23 11.16 -0.12
N LEU A 371 13.10 12.16 -0.31
CA LEU A 371 13.48 12.66 -1.63
C LEU A 371 14.25 11.59 -2.42
N ASP A 372 15.28 11.00 -1.82
CA ASP A 372 16.09 9.93 -2.44
C ASP A 372 15.21 8.74 -2.84
N TRP A 373 14.32 8.30 -1.93
CA TRP A 373 13.36 7.25 -2.21
C TRP A 373 12.45 7.58 -3.40
N THR A 374 11.84 8.77 -3.40
CA THR A 374 10.90 9.20 -4.46
C THR A 374 11.59 9.27 -5.83
N LEU A 375 12.77 9.87 -5.92
CA LEU A 375 13.48 10.04 -7.18
C LEU A 375 13.98 8.71 -7.78
N ARG A 376 14.22 7.69 -6.96
CA ARG A 376 14.79 6.41 -7.38
C ARG A 376 13.76 5.29 -7.56
N THR A 377 12.53 5.45 -7.05
CA THR A 377 11.57 4.34 -6.98
C THR A 377 10.23 4.63 -7.65
N ALA A 378 9.95 5.88 -8.04
CA ALA A 378 8.65 6.36 -8.54
C ALA A 378 7.48 6.24 -7.54
N TYR A 379 7.73 5.95 -6.26
CA TYR A 379 6.74 6.17 -5.22
C TYR A 379 6.49 7.66 -5.02
N PHE A 380 5.30 8.02 -4.58
CA PHE A 380 4.98 9.43 -4.34
C PHE A 380 5.80 10.00 -3.18
N PRO A 381 6.14 11.30 -3.22
CA PRO A 381 6.64 11.98 -2.05
C PRO A 381 5.60 11.87 -0.93
N THR A 382 6.02 11.44 0.25
CA THR A 382 5.13 11.37 1.42
C THR A 382 5.08 12.70 2.17
N ARG A 383 6.02 13.62 1.87
CA ARG A 383 6.19 14.91 2.53
C ARG A 383 5.84 16.07 1.60
N LYS A 384 5.22 17.11 2.17
CA LYS A 384 4.87 18.35 1.45
C LYS A 384 6.11 19.10 0.96
N ASP A 385 7.16 19.16 1.78
CA ASP A 385 8.43 19.81 1.45
C ASP A 385 9.16 19.10 0.29
N VAL A 386 9.17 17.76 0.28
CA VAL A 386 9.71 16.97 -0.84
C VAL A 386 8.89 17.22 -2.11
N ALA A 387 7.57 17.17 -2.02
CA ALA A 387 6.70 17.44 -3.17
C ALA A 387 6.90 18.85 -3.76
N ALA A 388 7.26 19.83 -2.93
CA ALA A 388 7.51 21.20 -3.34
C ALA A 388 8.98 21.48 -3.69
N SER A 389 9.90 20.54 -3.50
CA SER A 389 11.33 20.76 -3.72
C SER A 389 11.67 21.00 -5.21
N ASP A 390 12.70 21.80 -5.46
CA ASP A 390 13.18 22.05 -6.82
C ASP A 390 13.64 20.76 -7.52
N GLU A 391 14.25 19.83 -6.79
CA GLU A 391 14.70 18.54 -7.28
C GLU A 391 13.54 17.68 -7.77
N TYR A 392 12.48 17.55 -6.98
CA TYR A 392 11.29 16.79 -7.37
C TYR A 392 10.54 17.48 -8.51
N GLN A 393 10.36 18.81 -8.46
CA GLN A 393 9.73 19.57 -9.53
C GLN A 393 10.52 19.49 -10.84
N LYS A 394 11.84 19.49 -10.75
CA LYS A 394 12.72 19.26 -11.92
C LYS A 394 12.53 17.84 -12.45
N TYR A 395 12.49 16.83 -11.59
CA TYR A 395 12.28 15.43 -11.96
C TYR A 395 10.97 15.23 -12.75
N ILE A 396 9.84 15.73 -12.22
CA ILE A 396 8.52 15.56 -12.85
C ILE A 396 8.26 16.51 -14.02
N SER A 397 9.08 17.55 -14.21
CA SER A 397 8.92 18.50 -15.33
C SER A 397 9.13 17.87 -16.69
N GLN A 398 9.84 16.75 -16.74
CA GLN A 398 10.24 16.03 -17.96
C GLN A 398 11.06 16.90 -18.93
N ILE A 399 11.62 18.03 -18.44
CA ILE A 399 12.48 18.93 -19.22
C ILE A 399 13.85 18.28 -19.39
N LEU A 400 14.40 18.35 -20.60
CA LEU A 400 15.79 17.98 -20.84
C LEU A 400 16.72 19.10 -20.38
N TYR A 401 17.81 18.73 -19.72
CA TYR A 401 18.84 19.63 -19.23
C TYR A 401 20.18 19.30 -19.88
N ASP A 402 21.02 20.34 -20.08
CA ASP A 402 22.41 20.18 -20.52
C ASP A 402 23.32 19.73 -19.34
N GLU A 403 24.63 19.56 -19.65
CA GLU A 403 25.62 19.14 -18.63
C GLU A 403 25.83 20.18 -17.54
N GLU A 404 25.55 21.47 -17.84
CA GLU A 404 25.61 22.58 -16.89
C GLU A 404 24.34 22.74 -16.06
N GLY A 405 23.30 21.94 -16.33
CA GLY A 405 22.02 21.95 -15.60
C GLY A 405 21.03 23.00 -16.08
N ASN A 406 21.24 23.60 -17.26
CA ASN A 406 20.30 24.55 -17.87
C ASN A 406 19.25 23.79 -18.72
N PRO A 407 17.99 24.26 -18.80
CA PRO A 407 17.02 23.69 -19.72
C PRO A 407 17.50 23.78 -21.19
N GLN A 408 17.48 22.65 -21.89
CA GLN A 408 17.66 22.64 -23.33
C GLN A 408 16.49 23.36 -23.99
N LEU A 409 16.78 24.31 -24.90
CA LEU A 409 15.76 25.08 -25.59
C LEU A 409 15.58 24.57 -27.02
N GLY A 410 14.33 24.38 -27.42
CA GLY A 410 13.97 24.10 -28.80
C GLY A 410 14.07 25.35 -29.73
N GLU A 411 13.82 25.18 -31.00
CA GLU A 411 13.85 26.26 -32.00
C GLU A 411 12.88 27.40 -31.68
N ASN A 412 11.82 27.13 -30.94
CA ASN A 412 10.85 28.15 -30.50
C ASN A 412 11.26 28.86 -29.19
N GLY A 413 12.44 28.56 -28.63
CA GLY A 413 12.97 29.13 -27.39
C GLY A 413 12.29 28.58 -26.11
N GLN A 414 11.45 27.54 -26.23
CA GLN A 414 10.83 26.88 -25.08
C GLN A 414 11.67 25.66 -24.65
N PRO A 415 11.60 25.27 -23.34
CA PRO A 415 12.25 24.06 -22.88
C PRO A 415 11.79 22.82 -23.65
N VAL A 416 12.75 21.99 -24.06
CA VAL A 416 12.48 20.70 -24.68
C VAL A 416 12.02 19.73 -23.59
N LYS A 417 10.90 19.06 -23.82
CA LYS A 417 10.40 17.99 -22.95
C LYS A 417 10.51 16.64 -23.64
N GLU A 418 10.89 15.64 -22.89
CA GLU A 418 10.85 14.24 -23.32
C GLU A 418 9.86 13.48 -22.44
N TYR A 419 8.85 12.93 -23.06
CA TYR A 419 7.81 12.21 -22.35
C TYR A 419 8.36 10.94 -21.67
N ASP A 420 8.10 10.80 -20.39
CA ASP A 420 8.48 9.65 -19.56
C ASP A 420 7.26 9.22 -18.74
N ALA A 421 6.73 8.04 -19.04
CA ALA A 421 5.53 7.50 -18.39
C ALA A 421 5.73 7.33 -16.87
N ILE A 422 6.96 7.03 -16.41
CA ILE A 422 7.25 6.85 -14.98
C ILE A 422 7.14 8.20 -14.24
N LYS A 423 7.63 9.28 -14.85
CA LYS A 423 7.48 10.63 -14.28
C LYS A 423 6.05 11.15 -14.41
N GLU A 424 5.37 10.81 -15.52
CA GLU A 424 3.97 11.19 -15.72
C GLU A 424 3.05 10.55 -14.66
N VAL A 425 3.32 9.31 -14.27
CA VAL A 425 2.60 8.64 -13.17
C VAL A 425 2.69 9.43 -11.86
N CYS A 426 3.84 10.02 -11.55
CA CYS A 426 4.00 10.83 -10.34
C CYS A 426 3.11 12.08 -10.38
N VAL A 427 2.98 12.72 -11.56
CA VAL A 427 2.11 13.88 -11.76
C VAL A 427 0.64 13.50 -11.66
N ILE A 428 0.22 12.53 -12.49
CA ILE A 428 -1.18 12.12 -12.61
C ILE A 428 -1.68 11.46 -11.32
N GLY A 429 -0.88 10.54 -10.75
CA GLY A 429 -1.26 9.79 -9.57
C GLY A 429 -1.41 10.68 -8.34
N LEU A 430 -0.46 11.59 -8.09
CA LEU A 430 -0.54 12.51 -6.95
C LEU A 430 -1.68 13.55 -7.12
N ALA A 431 -1.99 13.95 -8.35
CA ALA A 431 -3.12 14.84 -8.64
C ALA A 431 -4.48 14.21 -8.25
N GLN A 432 -4.57 12.89 -8.13
CA GLN A 432 -5.77 12.18 -7.65
C GLN A 432 -5.91 12.19 -6.12
N SER A 433 -4.95 12.74 -5.37
CA SER A 433 -4.98 12.72 -3.91
C SER A 433 -6.27 13.28 -3.27
N PRO A 434 -7.01 14.25 -3.85
CA PRO A 434 -8.33 14.65 -3.34
C PRO A 434 -9.36 13.52 -3.34
N TYR A 435 -9.20 12.53 -4.21
CA TYR A 435 -10.13 11.40 -4.39
C TYR A 435 -9.69 10.12 -3.68
N PHE A 436 -8.57 10.16 -2.96
CA PHE A 436 -8.04 8.98 -2.28
C PHE A 436 -9.02 8.46 -1.23
N TYR A 437 -9.32 7.18 -1.36
CA TYR A 437 -10.09 6.42 -0.39
C TYR A 437 -9.18 5.49 0.41
N THR A 438 -9.30 5.55 1.72
CA THR A 438 -8.65 4.65 2.66
C THR A 438 -9.73 3.88 3.42
N SER A 439 -9.66 2.55 3.41
CA SER A 439 -10.57 1.70 4.19
C SER A 439 -10.27 1.86 5.68
N VAL A 440 -11.31 1.88 6.51
CA VAL A 440 -11.09 1.82 7.96
C VAL A 440 -10.43 0.50 8.36
N ALA A 441 -9.53 0.56 9.32
CA ALA A 441 -8.79 -0.58 9.82
C ALA A 441 -9.41 -1.08 11.14
N PHE A 442 -9.73 -2.37 11.17
CA PHE A 442 -10.24 -3.06 12.36
C PHE A 442 -9.89 -4.56 12.26
N PRO A 443 -9.92 -5.30 13.37
CA PRO A 443 -9.75 -6.75 13.34
C PRO A 443 -10.69 -7.42 12.32
N GLY A 444 -10.09 -8.13 11.34
CA GLY A 444 -10.82 -8.74 10.23
C GLY A 444 -10.86 -7.93 8.92
N SER A 445 -10.40 -6.68 8.90
CA SER A 445 -10.38 -5.86 7.65
C SER A 445 -9.43 -6.43 6.58
N ALA A 446 -8.30 -7.04 6.97
CA ALA A 446 -7.42 -7.75 6.04
C ALA A 446 -8.14 -8.93 5.37
N LYS A 447 -8.93 -9.70 6.13
CA LYS A 447 -9.72 -10.79 5.58
C LYS A 447 -10.83 -10.28 4.64
N ALA A 448 -11.49 -9.16 4.99
CA ALA A 448 -12.48 -8.55 4.10
C ALA A 448 -11.90 -8.22 2.71
N ARG A 449 -10.62 -7.82 2.66
CA ARG A 449 -9.92 -7.58 1.40
C ARG A 449 -9.74 -8.86 0.59
N THR A 450 -9.33 -9.95 1.22
CA THR A 450 -9.22 -11.28 0.59
C THR A 450 -10.59 -11.77 0.10
N GLU A 451 -11.63 -11.60 0.90
CA GLU A 451 -13.00 -11.99 0.49
C GLU A 451 -13.51 -11.13 -0.68
N GLY A 452 -13.15 -9.83 -0.75
CA GLY A 452 -13.47 -8.97 -1.90
C GLY A 452 -12.84 -9.47 -3.21
N GLU A 453 -11.59 -9.92 -3.15
CA GLU A 453 -10.92 -10.57 -4.28
C GLU A 453 -11.64 -11.86 -4.71
N LEU A 454 -11.95 -12.72 -3.74
CA LEU A 454 -12.69 -13.97 -4.00
C LEU A 454 -14.07 -13.71 -4.60
N ILE A 455 -14.79 -12.69 -4.15
CA ILE A 455 -16.08 -12.30 -4.75
C ILE A 455 -15.89 -12.02 -6.26
N ILE A 456 -14.88 -11.22 -6.63
CA ILE A 456 -14.59 -10.93 -8.05
C ILE A 456 -14.31 -12.22 -8.83
N GLN A 457 -13.45 -13.09 -8.29
CA GLN A 457 -13.10 -14.35 -8.95
C GLN A 457 -14.33 -15.25 -9.13
N GLU A 458 -15.17 -15.40 -8.13
CA GLU A 458 -16.35 -16.25 -8.19
C GLU A 458 -17.39 -15.73 -9.19
N ILE A 459 -17.70 -14.42 -9.17
CA ILE A 459 -18.70 -13.85 -10.09
C ILE A 459 -18.20 -13.78 -11.54
N LEU A 460 -16.91 -13.82 -11.80
CA LEU A 460 -16.37 -13.78 -13.17
C LEU A 460 -16.12 -15.18 -13.73
N TYR A 461 -15.64 -16.13 -12.94
CA TYR A 461 -15.17 -17.43 -13.44
C TYR A 461 -16.07 -18.60 -13.08
N ASN A 462 -16.96 -18.47 -12.09
CA ASN A 462 -17.84 -19.52 -11.59
C ASN A 462 -19.34 -19.12 -11.69
N GLN A 463 -19.72 -18.37 -12.72
CA GLN A 463 -21.07 -17.79 -12.93
C GLN A 463 -22.21 -18.81 -12.91
N GLU A 464 -21.95 -20.08 -13.26
CA GLU A 464 -22.95 -21.15 -13.16
C GLU A 464 -23.33 -21.44 -11.70
N THR A 465 -22.42 -21.18 -10.75
CA THR A 465 -22.59 -21.47 -9.33
C THR A 465 -22.84 -20.22 -8.51
N TYR A 466 -22.24 -19.09 -8.90
CA TYR A 466 -22.24 -17.84 -8.15
C TYR A 466 -22.94 -16.71 -8.88
N SER A 467 -24.01 -16.22 -8.29
CA SER A 467 -24.51 -14.87 -8.52
C SER A 467 -23.79 -13.87 -7.62
N VAL A 468 -23.90 -12.58 -7.90
CA VAL A 468 -23.37 -11.51 -7.04
C VAL A 468 -23.90 -11.64 -5.61
N ASP A 469 -25.22 -11.86 -5.45
CA ASP A 469 -25.83 -12.03 -4.12
C ASP A 469 -25.25 -13.23 -3.35
N LYS A 470 -25.01 -14.34 -4.03
CA LYS A 470 -24.47 -15.54 -3.41
C LYS A 470 -23.00 -15.35 -3.01
N ALA A 471 -22.18 -14.77 -3.87
CA ALA A 471 -20.78 -14.52 -3.57
C ALA A 471 -20.62 -13.59 -2.35
N ILE A 472 -21.40 -12.52 -2.28
CA ILE A 472 -21.44 -11.62 -1.13
C ILE A 472 -21.89 -12.36 0.14
N ALA A 473 -22.93 -13.17 0.06
CA ALA A 473 -23.45 -13.90 1.22
C ALA A 473 -22.42 -14.91 1.78
N ASP A 474 -21.75 -15.64 0.91
CA ASP A 474 -20.72 -16.61 1.28
C ASP A 474 -19.50 -15.93 1.91
N ALA A 475 -19.03 -14.80 1.33
CA ALA A 475 -17.96 -13.99 1.89
C ALA A 475 -18.30 -13.46 3.30
N LEU A 476 -19.52 -12.92 3.49
CA LEU A 476 -19.96 -12.47 4.80
C LEU A 476 -20.11 -13.61 5.82
N ALA A 477 -20.44 -14.81 5.37
CA ALA A 477 -20.46 -16.00 6.23
C ALA A 477 -19.04 -16.41 6.65
N ALA A 478 -18.06 -16.34 5.73
CA ALA A 478 -16.65 -16.59 6.02
C ALA A 478 -16.07 -15.60 7.03
N LEU A 479 -16.44 -14.31 6.90
CA LEU A 479 -15.99 -13.23 7.78
C LEU A 479 -16.59 -13.28 9.20
N LYS A 480 -17.73 -13.94 9.39
CA LYS A 480 -18.38 -14.08 10.72
C LYS A 480 -17.85 -15.24 11.56
N ASN A 481 -17.12 -16.16 10.94
CA ASN A 481 -16.64 -17.39 11.60
C ASN A 481 -15.23 -17.25 12.19
N ASP A 482 -14.66 -16.06 12.17
CA ASP A 482 -13.45 -15.67 12.88
C ASP A 482 -13.79 -14.72 14.03
#